data_810df506c63ecaf139bccb1de90b9434
#
_entry.id   810df506c63ecaf139bccb1de90b9434
#
_cell.length_a   1.000
_cell.length_b   1.000
_cell.length_c   1.000
_cell.angle_alpha   90.00
_cell.angle_beta   90.00
_cell.angle_gamma   90.00
#
_symmetry.space_group_name_H-M   'P 1'
#
loop_
_entity.id
_entity.type
_entity.pdbx_description
1 polymer ?
#
loop_
_entity_poly.entity_id
_entity_poly.type
_entity_poly.pdbx_seq_one_letter_code
_entity_poly.pdbx_strand_id
1 'polypeptide(L)'
;TLWQRPIVTIKVGGQLREALLDTGADDTVLEDIDLPGKWKPKIIGGIGGFVRVKQYDNVPIEICGHKVXGTVVVGPTPANIIGRNMMTQLGCTLNXXXXXXXXXXXXXXXXXXXXXXXXXXXXXXXXXXXXXXCNELEKDGKISKIGPENPYNTPIFAIKKKNSDKWRKVVDFRELNKRTQDFWEVQLGIPHPGGIKKNKSVTVIDVGDAYFSIPLDKEFRKYTAFTIPSVNNETPGVRYQYNVLPQGWKGSPAIFQYSMTKILEPFRAKYPDIVIYQYVDDLYVGSDLEIGQHRTXIEELREHLLKWGFYTPEKKHQKEPPFQWMGYELHPDKWTVQPIQLP
;
A
#
# COMPACT_ATOMS: atom_id res chain seq x y z
N THR A 1 20.87 2.66 -16.90
CA THR A 1 20.35 3.49 -15.82
C THR A 1 18.84 3.63 -15.88
N LEU A 2 18.24 4.07 -14.80
CA LEU A 2 16.80 4.23 -14.73
C LEU A 2 16.27 5.38 -15.57
N TRP A 3 17.16 6.28 -15.99
CA TRP A 3 16.77 7.46 -16.76
C TRP A 3 16.99 7.32 -18.25
N GLN A 4 17.47 6.15 -18.70
CA GLN A 4 17.67 5.94 -20.12
C GLN A 4 16.35 5.74 -20.83
N ARG A 5 16.29 6.28 -22.05
CA ARG A 5 15.13 6.05 -22.89
C ARG A 5 15.11 4.60 -23.37
N PRO A 6 13.95 3.98 -23.49
CA PRO A 6 13.89 2.60 -23.99
C PRO A 6 14.02 2.55 -25.51
N ILE A 7 15.27 2.67 -25.97
CA ILE A 7 15.60 2.65 -27.38
C ILE A 7 16.03 1.24 -27.77
N VAL A 8 15.44 0.72 -28.83
CA VAL A 8 15.73 -0.62 -29.32
C VAL A 8 16.12 -0.58 -30.77
N THR A 9 16.86 -1.59 -31.22
CA THR A 9 17.18 -1.75 -32.62
C THR A 9 16.10 -2.61 -33.26
N ILE A 10 15.56 -2.13 -34.39
CA ILE A 10 14.56 -2.85 -35.13
C ILE A 10 15.07 -3.16 -36.53
N LYS A 11 14.55 -4.21 -37.12
CA LYS A 11 14.82 -4.52 -38.53
C LYS A 11 13.50 -4.49 -39.29
N VAL A 12 13.43 -3.60 -40.28
CA VAL A 12 12.21 -3.36 -41.03
C VAL A 12 12.60 -3.04 -42.48
N GLY A 13 11.94 -3.68 -43.40
CA GLY A 13 12.25 -3.50 -44.81
C GLY A 13 13.70 -3.81 -45.15
N GLY A 14 14.30 -4.76 -44.46
CA GLY A 14 15.69 -5.13 -44.66
C GLY A 14 16.71 -4.16 -44.07
N GLN A 15 16.26 -3.14 -43.36
CA GLN A 15 17.14 -2.10 -42.82
C GLN A 15 17.09 -2.09 -41.29
N LEU A 16 18.22 -1.75 -40.68
CA LEU A 16 18.29 -1.60 -39.22
C LEU A 16 18.07 -0.14 -38.86
N ARG A 17 17.25 0.08 -37.86
CA ARG A 17 16.93 1.41 -37.35
C ARG A 17 16.84 1.35 -35.84
N GLU A 18 17.10 2.47 -35.20
CA GLU A 18 16.81 2.61 -33.78
C GLU A 18 15.44 3.24 -33.60
N ALA A 19 14.70 2.79 -32.61
CA ALA A 19 13.37 3.30 -32.32
C ALA A 19 13.11 3.32 -30.85
N LEU A 20 12.25 4.22 -30.42
CA LEU A 20 11.85 4.40 -29.04
C LEU A 20 10.58 3.63 -28.78
N LEU A 21 10.55 2.82 -27.73
CA LEU A 21 9.31 2.18 -27.29
C LEU A 21 8.47 3.22 -26.58
N ASP A 22 7.33 3.58 -27.14
CA ASP A 22 6.54 4.70 -26.63
C ASP A 22 5.11 4.25 -26.32
N THR A 23 4.85 4.02 -25.04
CA THR A 23 3.52 3.56 -24.61
C THR A 23 2.44 4.63 -24.77
N GLY A 24 2.86 5.88 -24.97
CA GLY A 24 1.90 6.95 -25.23
C GLY A 24 1.49 7.10 -26.67
N ALA A 25 2.08 6.30 -27.57
CA ALA A 25 1.78 6.39 -28.99
C ALA A 25 0.89 5.21 -29.42
N ASP A 26 -0.19 5.52 -30.12
CA ASP A 26 -1.04 4.48 -30.72
C ASP A 26 -0.31 3.77 -31.85
N ASP A 27 0.38 4.52 -32.67
CA ASP A 27 0.93 4.05 -33.93
C ASP A 27 2.44 3.95 -33.90
N THR A 28 2.97 3.09 -34.78
CA THR A 28 4.39 2.98 -35.01
C THR A 28 4.75 3.91 -36.18
N VAL A 29 5.68 4.82 -35.95
CA VAL A 29 6.03 5.87 -36.89
C VAL A 29 7.53 5.85 -37.15
N LEU A 30 7.92 5.73 -38.40
CA LEU A 30 9.31 5.72 -38.83
C LEU A 30 9.53 6.81 -39.85
N GLU A 31 10.73 7.38 -39.86
CA GLU A 31 11.10 8.34 -40.89
C GLU A 31 12.26 7.80 -41.73
N ASP A 32 12.40 8.39 -42.89
CA ASP A 32 13.53 8.10 -43.80
C ASP A 32 13.68 6.63 -44.11
N ILE A 33 12.57 5.97 -44.44
CA ILE A 33 12.60 4.57 -44.81
C ILE A 33 11.70 4.34 -46.00
N ASP A 34 12.18 3.52 -46.90
CA ASP A 34 11.37 3.06 -48.03
C ASP A 34 10.93 1.63 -47.75
N LEU A 35 9.63 1.45 -47.65
CA LEU A 35 9.07 0.14 -47.43
C LEU A 35 8.47 -0.42 -48.71
N PRO A 36 8.58 -1.72 -48.95
CA PRO A 36 7.95 -2.30 -50.13
C PRO A 36 6.45 -2.42 -49.93
N GLY A 37 5.75 -2.42 -51.05
CA GLY A 37 4.31 -2.66 -51.03
C GLY A 37 3.48 -1.42 -51.17
N LYS A 38 2.18 -1.62 -51.08
CA LYS A 38 1.24 -0.52 -51.25
C LYS A 38 1.06 0.23 -49.96
N TRP A 39 0.77 1.52 -50.09
CA TRP A 39 0.51 2.37 -48.94
C TRP A 39 -0.71 3.24 -49.25
N LYS A 40 -1.27 3.81 -48.20
CA LYS A 40 -2.36 4.76 -48.37
C LYS A 40 -2.07 5.99 -47.52
N PRO A 41 -2.57 7.15 -47.97
CA PRO A 41 -2.31 8.37 -47.20
C PRO A 41 -3.10 8.33 -45.90
N LYS A 42 -2.49 8.91 -44.88
CA LYS A 42 -3.13 9.03 -43.55
C LYS A 42 -2.72 10.38 -42.97
N ILE A 43 -3.57 10.93 -42.12
CA ILE A 43 -3.28 12.14 -41.40
C ILE A 43 -3.17 11.77 -39.93
N ILE A 44 -2.03 12.08 -39.31
CA ILE A 44 -1.86 11.87 -37.87
C ILE A 44 -1.67 13.23 -37.22
N GLY A 45 -2.11 13.32 -35.98
CA GLY A 45 -2.05 14.55 -35.23
C GLY A 45 -1.41 14.41 -33.90
N GLY A 46 -0.85 15.50 -33.43
CA GLY A 46 -0.26 15.56 -32.12
C GLY A 46 -0.15 17.02 -31.72
N ILE A 47 0.61 17.24 -30.67
CA ILE A 47 0.87 18.62 -30.26
C ILE A 47 1.70 19.27 -31.38
N GLY A 48 1.17 20.32 -31.95
CA GLY A 48 1.84 21.00 -33.04
C GLY A 48 1.18 20.87 -34.37
N GLY A 49 0.10 20.04 -34.50
CA GLY A 49 -0.69 20.01 -35.69
C GLY A 49 -0.82 18.64 -36.33
N PHE A 50 -1.28 18.65 -37.57
CA PHE A 50 -1.55 17.43 -38.32
C PHE A 50 -0.50 17.26 -39.41
N VAL A 51 -0.13 16.02 -39.69
CA VAL A 51 0.90 15.70 -40.66
C VAL A 51 0.40 14.60 -41.57
N ARG A 52 0.67 14.72 -42.85
CA ARG A 52 0.37 13.68 -43.85
C ARG A 52 1.49 12.65 -43.83
N VAL A 53 1.09 11.39 -43.82
CA VAL A 53 2.05 10.28 -43.74
C VAL A 53 1.58 9.17 -44.66
N LYS A 54 2.43 8.17 -44.86
CA LYS A 54 2.11 6.99 -45.64
C LYS A 54 1.86 5.82 -44.71
N GLN A 55 0.75 5.17 -44.83
CA GLN A 55 0.41 4.01 -44.00
C GLN A 55 0.64 2.73 -44.77
N TYR A 56 1.50 1.87 -44.23
CA TYR A 56 1.75 0.54 -44.76
C TYR A 56 1.17 -0.47 -43.80
N ASP A 57 0.38 -1.42 -44.32
CA ASP A 57 -0.23 -2.43 -43.48
C ASP A 57 0.56 -3.73 -43.53
N ASN A 58 0.47 -4.50 -42.45
CA ASN A 58 1.06 -5.82 -42.35
C ASN A 58 2.55 -5.84 -42.65
N VAL A 59 3.26 -4.89 -42.13
CA VAL A 59 4.72 -4.77 -42.29
C VAL A 59 5.40 -5.69 -41.30
N PRO A 60 6.29 -6.59 -41.75
CA PRO A 60 7.07 -7.38 -40.82
C PRO A 60 8.16 -6.52 -40.14
N ILE A 61 8.21 -6.59 -38.86
CA ILE A 61 9.26 -5.92 -38.10
C ILE A 61 9.86 -6.92 -37.14
N GLU A 62 11.18 -6.89 -37.02
CA GLU A 62 11.88 -7.66 -36.00
C GLU A 62 12.31 -6.70 -34.89
N ILE A 63 11.84 -6.93 -33.69
CA ILE A 63 12.10 -6.08 -32.53
C ILE A 63 12.58 -6.99 -31.41
N CYS A 64 13.80 -6.72 -30.90
CA CYS A 64 14.34 -7.47 -29.79
C CYS A 64 14.29 -8.99 -30.07
N GLY A 65 14.55 -9.39 -31.31
CA GLY A 65 14.57 -10.79 -31.69
C GLY A 65 13.20 -11.40 -31.91
N HIS A 66 12.15 -10.63 -31.83
CA HIS A 66 10.78 -11.10 -32.07
C HIS A 66 10.25 -10.53 -33.36
N LYS A 67 9.60 -11.35 -34.15
CA LYS A 67 9.01 -10.95 -35.43
C LYS A 67 7.51 -10.75 -35.23
N VAL A 68 7.25 -9.57 -35.56
CA VAL A 68 5.82 -9.22 -35.49
C VAL A 68 5.43 -8.45 -36.70
N UNK A 69 3.97 -8.33 -37.20
CA UNK A 69 3.49 -7.70 -38.37
C UNK A 69 2.51 -6.67 -37.95
N GLY A 70 2.52 -5.63 -38.53
CA GLY A 70 1.56 -4.61 -38.15
C GLY A 70 1.66 -3.40 -39.01
N THR A 71 0.86 -2.40 -38.70
CA THR A 71 0.81 -1.16 -39.48
C THR A 71 1.96 -0.28 -39.11
N VAL A 72 2.68 0.22 -40.13
CA VAL A 72 3.76 1.17 -39.95
C VAL A 72 3.41 2.42 -40.73
N VAL A 73 3.56 3.57 -40.05
CA VAL A 73 3.34 4.87 -40.64
C VAL A 73 4.69 5.47 -40.96
N VAL A 74 4.87 5.97 -42.16
CA VAL A 74 6.14 6.60 -42.54
C VAL A 74 5.91 8.09 -42.77
N GLY A 75 6.66 8.90 -42.06
CA GLY A 75 6.55 10.34 -42.13
C GLY A 75 7.48 11.04 -41.18
N PRO A 76 7.45 12.36 -41.15
CA PRO A 76 8.35 13.09 -40.26
C PRO A 76 8.02 12.84 -38.80
N THR A 77 9.04 12.52 -38.03
CA THR A 77 8.91 12.31 -36.61
C THR A 77 10.25 12.67 -35.97
N PRO A 78 10.21 13.28 -34.77
CA PRO A 78 11.49 13.61 -34.11
C PRO A 78 12.28 12.37 -33.70
N ALA A 79 11.61 11.21 -33.58
CA ALA A 79 12.26 9.95 -33.30
C ALA A 79 11.41 8.84 -33.86
N ASN A 80 12.06 7.77 -34.34
CA ASN A 80 11.35 6.58 -34.71
C ASN A 80 10.65 6.02 -33.48
N ILE A 81 9.39 5.68 -33.60
CA ILE A 81 8.55 5.30 -32.47
C ILE A 81 7.89 3.97 -32.74
N ILE A 82 8.03 3.05 -31.77
CA ILE A 82 7.25 1.81 -31.75
C ILE A 82 6.09 2.06 -30.81
N GLY A 83 4.89 2.03 -31.35
CA GLY A 83 3.70 2.32 -30.61
C GLY A 83 3.04 1.08 -30.04
N ARG A 84 1.86 1.29 -29.43
CA ARG A 84 1.16 0.21 -28.76
C ARG A 84 0.70 -0.88 -29.72
N ASN A 85 0.46 -0.52 -30.99
CA ASN A 85 0.02 -1.51 -31.96
C ASN A 85 1.03 -2.66 -32.12
N MET A 86 2.32 -2.35 -32.02
CA MET A 86 3.36 -3.39 -32.07
C MET A 86 3.66 -3.97 -30.69
N MET A 87 3.66 -3.13 -29.65
CA MET A 87 4.01 -3.60 -28.33
C MET A 87 3.04 -4.65 -27.81
N THR A 88 1.76 -4.51 -28.14
CA THR A 88 0.79 -5.54 -27.71
C THR A 88 1.09 -6.87 -28.35
N GLN A 89 1.48 -6.86 -29.62
CA GLN A 89 1.83 -8.11 -30.30
C GLN A 89 3.10 -8.74 -29.76
N LEU A 90 4.01 -7.90 -29.30
CA LEU A 90 5.26 -8.40 -28.68
C LEU A 90 5.03 -8.94 -27.28
N GLY A 91 3.87 -8.69 -26.70
CA GLY A 91 3.62 -9.04 -25.31
C GLY A 91 4.37 -8.16 -24.35
N CYS A 92 4.64 -6.93 -24.73
CA CYS A 92 5.33 -5.98 -23.84
C CYS A 92 4.47 -5.64 -22.66
N THR A 93 5.11 -5.50 -21.49
CA THR A 93 4.42 -5.12 -20.28
C THR A 93 5.10 -3.90 -19.68
N LEU A 94 4.32 -3.09 -18.99
CA LEU A 94 4.81 -2.00 -18.16
C LEU A 94 4.98 -2.55 -16.75
N ASN A 95 6.21 -2.53 -16.30
CA ASN A 95 6.43 -3.07 -14.96
C ASN A 95 6.82 -1.94 -14.03
N UNK A 96 6.08 -1.67 -13.27
CA UNK A 96 6.36 -0.69 -12.30
C UNK A 96 7.20 -1.25 -11.23
N UNK A 97 8.17 -1.75 -11.70
CA UNK A 97 9.01 -2.37 -10.78
C UNK A 97 9.88 -1.32 -10.28
N UNK A 98 10.15 -1.52 -9.53
CA UNK A 98 10.97 -0.61 -8.94
C UNK A 98 12.29 -0.90 -9.44
N UNK A 99 12.38 -0.40 -10.10
CA UNK A 99 13.55 -0.53 -10.57
C UNK A 99 14.61 -0.37 -9.69
N UNK A 100 14.47 0.08 -9.10
CA UNK A 100 15.42 0.28 -8.33
C UNK A 100 16.09 -0.77 -7.78
N UNK A 101 15.67 -1.24 -7.72
CA UNK A 101 16.28 -2.07 -7.24
C UNK A 101 16.34 -3.07 -7.99
N UNK A 102 16.31 -2.63 -8.83
CA UNK A 102 16.25 -3.19 -9.38
C UNK A 102 16.60 -4.34 -9.34
N UNK A 103 17.19 -4.45 -9.38
CA UNK A 103 17.50 -5.20 -9.39
C UNK A 103 17.42 -6.26 -8.82
N UNK A 104 17.12 -6.10 -8.15
CA UNK A 104 17.17 -6.75 -7.69
C UNK A 104 16.54 -7.68 -7.60
N UNK A 105 15.89 -7.42 -8.12
CA UNK A 105 15.39 -8.03 -7.95
C UNK A 105 15.03 -9.15 -8.19
N UNK A 106 15.68 -9.24 -8.83
CA UNK A 106 15.29 -9.98 -9.14
C UNK A 106 15.15 -11.09 -8.67
N UNK A 107 15.31 -11.21 -8.10
CA UNK A 107 15.23 -12.01 -7.92
C UNK A 107 14.67 -12.89 -7.40
N UNK A 108 14.35 -13.24 -8.06
CA UNK A 108 13.97 -13.79 -7.69
C UNK A 108 13.59 -14.50 -6.84
N UNK A 109 13.78 -14.40 -6.29
CA UNK A 109 13.38 -14.91 -5.54
C UNK A 109 12.34 -15.26 -5.20
N UNK A 110 12.23 -15.86 -5.82
CA UNK A 110 11.11 -16.06 -5.67
C UNK A 110 10.35 -15.90 -4.52
N UNK A 111 10.30 -16.54 -4.10
CA UNK A 111 9.42 -16.49 -3.20
C UNK A 111 9.27 -15.34 -2.48
N UNK A 112 9.73 -15.15 -2.34
CA UNK A 112 9.55 -14.12 -1.51
C UNK A 112 9.70 -12.93 -2.27
N UNK A 113 9.41 -13.12 -3.06
CA UNK A 113 9.53 -12.09 -3.79
C UNK A 113 9.30 -10.95 -3.07
N UNK A 114 10.07 -10.62 -2.85
CA UNK A 114 9.99 -9.53 -2.05
C UNK A 114 9.35 -8.51 -2.85
N UNK A 115 8.74 -8.12 -2.49
CA UNK A 115 8.19 -7.00 -3.05
C UNK A 115 9.24 -5.99 -3.29
N UNK A 116 9.67 -5.94 -4.16
CA UNK A 116 10.66 -5.00 -4.52
C UNK A 116 10.03 -3.97 -5.34
N UNK A 117 9.44 -3.38 -4.81
CA UNK A 117 8.79 -2.24 -5.39
C UNK A 117 9.60 -1.03 -5.12
N UNK A 118 9.48 -0.37 -5.90
CA UNK A 118 10.31 0.81 -5.82
C UNK A 118 9.47 1.93 -5.25
N UNK A 119 10.13 2.75 -4.92
CA UNK A 119 9.49 3.87 -4.33
C UNK A 119 9.25 4.83 -5.44
N UNK A 120 8.34 5.27 -5.36
CA UNK A 120 7.97 6.28 -6.32
C UNK A 120 8.70 7.53 -5.99
N UNK A 121 8.96 8.25 -6.79
CA UNK A 121 9.72 9.44 -6.61
C UNK A 121 8.94 10.30 -5.67
N UNK A 122 9.41 10.56 -4.84
CA UNK A 122 8.80 11.39 -3.85
C UNK A 122 9.34 12.76 -3.98
N UNK A 123 8.54 13.55 -3.80
CA UNK A 123 8.86 14.98 -3.84
C UNK A 123 9.68 15.29 -2.62
N UNK A 124 10.30 16.31 -2.70
CA UNK A 124 11.18 16.81 -1.70
C UNK A 124 10.50 17.02 -0.37
N UNK A 125 9.36 17.45 -0.46
CA UNK A 125 8.63 17.72 0.77
C UNK A 125 8.15 16.45 1.40
N UNK A 126 7.91 15.64 0.67
CA UNK A 126 7.46 14.37 1.16
C UNK A 126 8.58 13.57 1.78
N UNK A 127 9.60 13.64 1.27
CA UNK A 127 10.76 12.95 1.77
C UNK A 127 11.17 13.45 3.12
N UNK A 128 10.94 14.60 3.29
CA UNK A 128 11.28 15.24 4.56
C UNK A 128 10.30 14.83 5.64
N UNK A 129 9.21 14.74 5.27
CA UNK A 129 8.21 14.32 6.21
C UNK A 129 8.31 12.85 6.55
N UNK A 130 8.64 12.12 5.65
CA UNK A 130 8.84 10.71 5.90
C UNK A 130 10.03 10.45 6.76
N UNK A 131 10.97 11.14 6.69
CA UNK A 131 12.17 11.01 7.46
C UNK A 131 11.93 11.34 8.92
N UNK A 132 11.16 12.25 9.11
CA UNK A 132 10.83 12.67 10.45
C UNK A 132 9.97 11.62 11.16
N UNK A 133 9.10 11.21 10.48
CA UNK A 133 8.35 10.10 11.02
C UNK A 133 9.19 8.90 11.35
N CYS A 134 10.05 8.58 10.50
CA CYS A 134 10.86 7.39 10.76
C CYS A 134 11.81 7.56 11.94
N ASN A 135 12.35 8.75 12.08
CA ASN A 135 13.23 8.97 13.23
C ASN A 135 12.49 8.74 14.54
N GLU A 136 11.31 9.21 14.64
CA GLU A 136 10.51 9.01 15.85
C GLU A 136 10.18 7.53 16.07
N LEU A 137 9.80 6.85 15.00
CA LEU A 137 9.48 5.43 15.11
C LEU A 137 10.72 4.62 15.52
N GLU A 138 11.87 4.99 14.96
CA GLU A 138 13.12 4.32 15.32
C GLU A 138 13.47 4.57 16.79
N LYS A 139 13.30 5.80 17.22
CA LYS A 139 13.58 6.15 18.64
C LYS A 139 12.69 5.34 19.57
N ASP A 140 11.45 5.11 19.18
CA ASP A 140 10.52 4.32 19.98
C ASP A 140 10.71 2.82 19.81
N GLY A 141 11.66 2.40 18.99
CA GLY A 141 11.93 0.99 18.78
C GLY A 141 10.97 0.27 17.87
N LYS A 142 10.12 1.01 17.18
CA LYS A 142 9.09 0.41 16.34
C LYS A 142 9.59 0.01 14.96
N ILE A 143 10.65 0.66 14.50
CA ILE A 143 11.38 0.27 13.30
C ILE A 143 12.86 0.28 13.61
N SER A 144 13.64 -0.42 12.79
CA SER A 144 15.09 -0.47 12.92
C SER A 144 15.74 -0.29 11.56
N LYS A 145 16.90 0.35 11.54
CA LYS A 145 17.68 0.44 10.31
C LYS A 145 18.20 -0.95 9.95
N ILE A 146 18.25 -1.21 8.66
CA ILE A 146 18.76 -2.47 8.15
C ILE A 146 19.83 -2.22 7.11
N GLY A 147 20.62 -3.25 6.88
CA GLY A 147 21.72 -3.18 5.94
C GLY A 147 21.37 -3.70 4.55
N PRO A 148 22.37 -3.79 3.71
CA PRO A 148 22.15 -4.18 2.30
C PRO A 148 21.88 -5.67 2.12
N GLU A 149 22.04 -6.46 3.16
CA GLU A 149 21.80 -7.89 3.06
C GLU A 149 20.33 -8.22 2.88
N ASN A 150 19.44 -7.30 3.22
CA ASN A 150 18.00 -7.54 3.07
C ASN A 150 17.60 -7.16 1.63
N PRO A 151 17.10 -8.14 0.85
CA PRO A 151 16.77 -7.86 -0.55
C PRO A 151 15.36 -7.34 -0.77
N TYR A 152 14.55 -7.23 0.27
CA TYR A 152 13.13 -6.89 0.12
C TYR A 152 12.93 -5.38 0.20
N ASN A 153 11.88 -4.92 -0.43
CA ASN A 153 11.53 -3.51 -0.36
C ASN A 153 10.05 -3.30 -0.66
N THR A 154 9.41 -2.49 0.17
CA THR A 154 8.02 -2.14 0.02
C THR A 154 7.93 -0.63 -0.27
N PRO A 155 7.10 -0.21 -1.24
CA PRO A 155 7.01 1.22 -1.54
C PRO A 155 6.38 2.00 -0.39
N ILE A 156 6.78 3.25 -0.28
CA ILE A 156 6.15 4.16 0.66
C ILE A 156 5.64 5.39 -0.08
N PHE A 157 4.61 5.99 0.50
CA PHE A 157 4.04 7.23 -0.01
C PHE A 157 3.86 8.20 1.13
N ALA A 158 3.86 9.48 0.77
CA ALA A 158 3.39 10.51 1.68
C ALA A 158 2.03 10.96 1.18
N ILE A 159 1.03 10.93 2.04
CA ILE A 159 -0.29 11.44 1.68
C ILE A 159 -0.71 12.50 2.68
N LYS A 160 -1.45 13.46 2.18
CA LYS A 160 -1.91 14.56 2.99
C LYS A 160 -3.11 14.11 3.81
N LYS A 161 -3.12 14.45 5.08
CA LYS A 161 -4.28 14.14 5.91
C LYS A 161 -5.47 15.01 5.48
N LYS A 162 -6.64 14.41 5.53
CA LYS A 162 -7.87 15.09 5.14
C LYS A 162 -8.08 16.32 6.02
N ASN A 163 -8.39 17.44 5.37
CA ASN A 163 -8.66 18.71 6.06
C ASN A 163 -7.50 19.17 6.94
N SER A 164 -6.29 18.93 6.50
CA SER A 164 -5.11 19.29 7.27
C SER A 164 -3.95 19.53 6.31
N ASP A 165 -2.99 20.33 6.75
CA ASP A 165 -1.75 20.51 6.00
C ASP A 165 -0.70 19.48 6.37
N LYS A 166 -1.04 18.58 7.28
CA LYS A 166 -0.08 17.58 7.73
C LYS A 166 -0.03 16.40 6.78
N TRP A 167 1.15 15.87 6.61
CA TRP A 167 1.38 14.68 5.79
C TRP A 167 1.58 13.47 6.68
N ARG A 168 1.22 12.31 6.15
CA ARG A 168 1.52 11.08 6.85
C ARG A 168 2.17 10.08 5.91
N LYS A 169 2.97 9.21 6.49
CA LYS A 169 3.65 8.15 5.78
C LYS A 169 2.70 6.96 5.62
N VAL A 170 2.63 6.42 4.42
CA VAL A 170 1.88 5.20 4.15
C VAL A 170 2.81 4.20 3.49
N VAL A 171 2.88 3.02 4.05
CA VAL A 171 3.66 1.92 3.47
C VAL A 171 2.68 1.03 2.70
N ASP A 172 3.00 0.80 1.44
CA ASP A 172 2.10 0.07 0.55
C ASP A 172 2.39 -1.41 0.61
N PHE A 173 1.71 -2.12 1.49
CA PHE A 173 1.93 -3.54 1.69
C PHE A 173 1.10 -4.43 0.75
N ARG A 174 0.55 -3.88 -0.32
CA ARG A 174 -0.28 -4.70 -1.21
C ARG A 174 0.46 -5.93 -1.74
N GLU A 175 1.72 -5.76 -2.15
CA GLU A 175 2.47 -6.90 -2.66
C GLU A 175 2.83 -7.90 -1.55
N LEU A 176 3.21 -7.39 -0.40
CA LEU A 176 3.48 -8.29 0.73
C LEU A 176 2.20 -9.02 1.14
N ASN A 177 1.08 -8.32 1.11
CA ASN A 177 -0.19 -8.94 1.49
C ASN A 177 -0.56 -10.10 0.57
N LYS A 178 -0.28 -9.97 -0.72
CA LYS A 178 -0.54 -11.06 -1.66
C LYS A 178 0.27 -12.31 -1.32
N ARG A 179 1.44 -12.12 -0.74
CA ARG A 179 2.36 -13.21 -0.42
C ARG A 179 2.26 -13.67 1.02
N THR A 180 1.38 -13.04 1.80
CA THR A 180 1.18 -13.41 3.19
C THR A 180 0.09 -14.47 3.28
N GLN A 181 0.31 -15.47 4.13
CA GLN A 181 -0.69 -16.51 4.37
C GLN A 181 -1.99 -15.88 4.85
N ASP A 182 -3.09 -16.57 4.65
CA ASP A 182 -4.34 -16.14 5.24
C ASP A 182 -4.33 -16.46 6.73
N PHE A 183 -4.89 -15.55 7.50
CA PHE A 183 -4.99 -15.75 8.94
C PHE A 183 -6.44 -16.08 9.29
N TRP A 184 -6.60 -17.07 10.16
CA TRP A 184 -7.90 -17.38 10.68
C TRP A 184 -8.25 -16.34 11.74
N GLU A 185 -9.25 -15.54 11.45
CA GLU A 185 -9.61 -14.49 12.36
C GLU A 185 -10.41 -15.03 13.53
N VAL A 186 -10.11 -14.49 14.71
CA VAL A 186 -10.82 -14.88 15.92
C VAL A 186 -12.29 -14.50 15.84
N GLN A 187 -12.55 -13.39 15.16
CA GLN A 187 -13.90 -12.86 15.06
C GLN A 187 -14.37 -12.97 13.61
N LEU A 188 -15.48 -13.70 13.41
CA LEU A 188 -16.05 -13.90 12.08
C LEU A 188 -17.18 -12.91 11.86
N GLY A 189 -17.11 -12.18 10.76
CA GLY A 189 -18.15 -11.24 10.40
C GLY A 189 -18.21 -10.03 11.31
N ILE A 190 -19.32 -9.33 11.26
CA ILE A 190 -19.53 -8.13 12.06
C ILE A 190 -19.84 -8.52 13.50
N PRO A 191 -19.10 -8.00 14.49
CA PRO A 191 -19.41 -8.33 15.87
C PRO A 191 -20.80 -7.86 16.24
N HIS A 192 -21.52 -8.68 16.97
CA HIS A 192 -22.85 -8.34 17.42
C HIS A 192 -22.78 -7.80 18.85
N PRO A 193 -23.34 -6.63 19.10
CA PRO A 193 -23.22 -6.02 20.43
C PRO A 193 -24.17 -6.59 21.47
N GLY A 194 -24.75 -7.74 21.24
CA GLY A 194 -25.73 -8.32 22.15
C GLY A 194 -25.23 -8.51 23.56
N GLY A 195 -23.92 -8.79 23.70
CA GLY A 195 -23.37 -9.00 25.04
C GLY A 195 -23.35 -7.77 25.92
N ILE A 196 -23.39 -6.57 25.34
CA ILE A 196 -23.42 -5.36 26.14
C ILE A 196 -24.72 -4.58 26.07
N LYS A 197 -25.69 -5.11 25.34
CA LYS A 197 -26.87 -4.33 25.00
C LYS A 197 -27.71 -3.92 26.20
N LYS A 198 -27.69 -4.70 27.25
CA LYS A 198 -28.47 -4.38 28.41
C LYS A 198 -27.69 -3.87 29.58
N ASN A 199 -26.44 -3.55 29.31
CA ASN A 199 -25.58 -3.04 30.38
C ASN A 199 -25.95 -1.62 30.74
N LYS A 200 -25.86 -1.34 32.03
CA LYS A 200 -26.22 -0.05 32.58
C LYS A 200 -25.23 1.03 32.22
N SER A 201 -23.97 0.66 32.15
CA SER A 201 -22.88 1.60 31.83
C SER A 201 -22.04 1.02 30.71
N VAL A 202 -21.69 1.87 29.73
CA VAL A 202 -20.85 1.45 28.60
C VAL A 202 -19.78 2.50 28.39
N THR A 203 -18.56 2.04 28.22
CA THR A 203 -17.42 2.90 27.90
C THR A 203 -16.71 2.37 26.67
N VAL A 204 -16.25 3.28 25.83
CA VAL A 204 -15.45 2.93 24.64
C VAL A 204 -14.02 3.36 24.90
N ILE A 205 -13.08 2.42 24.80
CA ILE A 205 -11.66 2.69 24.97
C ILE A 205 -10.98 2.59 23.61
N ASP A 206 -10.28 3.65 23.24
CA ASP A 206 -9.53 3.70 21.98
C ASP A 206 -8.16 3.07 22.19
N VAL A 207 -7.90 1.98 21.50
CA VAL A 207 -6.58 1.33 21.53
C VAL A 207 -5.90 1.43 20.17
N GLY A 208 -6.12 2.54 19.48
CA GLY A 208 -5.68 2.70 18.10
C GLY A 208 -4.18 2.67 17.89
N ASP A 209 -3.40 3.02 18.91
CA ASP A 209 -1.94 2.96 18.79
C ASP A 209 -1.39 1.56 19.11
N ALA A 210 -2.27 0.62 19.41
CA ALA A 210 -1.84 -0.67 19.94
C ALA A 210 -1.12 -1.53 18.90
N TYR A 211 -1.40 -1.33 17.60
CA TYR A 211 -0.66 -2.07 16.59
C TYR A 211 0.84 -1.90 16.75
N PHE A 212 1.26 -0.67 17.04
CA PHE A 212 2.68 -0.36 17.20
C PHE A 212 3.23 -0.82 18.55
N SER A 213 2.42 -1.52 19.33
CA SER A 213 2.88 -2.05 20.62
C SER A 213 3.06 -3.57 20.57
N ILE A 214 2.52 -4.24 19.57
CA ILE A 214 2.62 -5.70 19.47
C ILE A 214 3.85 -6.05 18.65
N PRO A 215 4.80 -6.81 19.21
CA PRO A 215 6.00 -7.17 18.45
C PRO A 215 5.68 -8.08 17.27
N LEU A 216 6.36 -7.84 16.17
CA LEU A 216 6.27 -8.69 15.00
C LEU A 216 7.29 -9.82 15.11
N ASP A 217 6.90 -11.01 14.69
CA ASP A 217 7.80 -12.16 14.67
C ASP A 217 9.13 -11.79 14.02
N LYS A 218 10.23 -12.10 14.71
CA LYS A 218 11.55 -11.65 14.26
C LYS A 218 11.90 -12.16 12.86
N GLU A 219 11.52 -13.39 12.56
CA GLU A 219 11.83 -13.96 11.25
C GLU A 219 11.04 -13.31 10.12
N PHE A 220 9.91 -12.71 10.44
CA PHE A 220 9.09 -12.06 9.43
C PHE A 220 9.48 -10.62 9.16
N ARG A 221 10.19 -9.99 10.08
CA ARG A 221 10.45 -8.54 10.00
C ARG A 221 11.13 -8.14 8.70
N LYS A 222 11.99 -8.99 8.17
CA LYS A 222 12.74 -8.68 6.95
C LYS A 222 11.83 -8.39 5.76
N TYR A 223 10.62 -8.95 5.76
CA TYR A 223 9.71 -8.76 4.64
C TYR A 223 9.01 -7.39 4.68
N THR A 224 9.12 -6.68 5.80
CA THR A 224 8.49 -5.36 5.92
C THR A 224 9.43 -4.23 5.56
N ALA A 225 10.57 -4.54 4.97
CA ALA A 225 11.60 -3.56 4.65
C ALA A 225 11.08 -2.47 3.72
N PHE A 226 11.50 -1.25 3.97
CA PHE A 226 11.16 -0.13 3.11
C PHE A 226 12.33 0.85 3.09
N THR A 227 12.29 1.79 2.15
CA THR A 227 13.40 2.71 1.92
C THR A 227 12.88 4.14 1.89
N ILE A 228 13.55 5.01 2.64
CA ILE A 228 13.32 6.45 2.52
C ILE A 228 14.38 6.98 1.56
N PRO A 229 14.00 7.43 0.37
CA PRO A 229 15.01 7.92 -0.58
C PRO A 229 15.56 9.27 -0.15
N SER A 230 16.75 9.56 -0.61
CA SER A 230 17.31 10.88 -0.40
C SER A 230 16.71 11.86 -1.40
N VAL A 231 16.90 13.16 -1.10
CA VAL A 231 16.45 14.20 -2.02
C VAL A 231 17.23 14.05 -3.34
N ASN A 232 16.48 13.98 -4.44
CA ASN A 232 17.03 13.82 -5.79
C ASN A 232 17.92 12.60 -5.93
N ASN A 233 17.80 11.63 -5.02
CA ASN A 233 18.64 10.43 -5.05
C ASN A 233 20.13 10.71 -5.05
N GLU A 234 20.51 11.79 -4.38
CA GLU A 234 21.91 12.18 -4.35
C GLU A 234 22.75 11.31 -3.42
N THR A 235 22.11 10.68 -2.45
CA THR A 235 22.79 9.76 -1.54
C THR A 235 21.98 8.48 -1.45
N PRO A 236 22.57 7.41 -0.91
CA PRO A 236 21.78 6.20 -0.71
C PRO A 236 20.61 6.43 0.22
N GLY A 237 19.51 5.79 -0.06
CA GLY A 237 18.37 5.86 0.82
C GLY A 237 18.61 5.16 2.13
N VAL A 238 17.81 5.52 3.14
CA VAL A 238 17.88 4.87 4.45
C VAL A 238 16.88 3.76 4.49
N ARG A 239 17.30 2.58 4.90
CA ARG A 239 16.46 1.40 4.90
C ARG A 239 16.07 1.01 6.31
N TYR A 240 14.81 0.60 6.46
CA TYR A 240 14.23 0.22 7.73
C TYR A 240 13.43 -1.06 7.58
N GLN A 241 13.17 -1.71 8.70
CA GLN A 241 12.17 -2.77 8.79
C GLN A 241 11.35 -2.57 10.06
N TYR A 242 10.15 -3.14 10.08
CA TYR A 242 9.28 -3.03 11.24
C TYR A 242 9.64 -4.05 12.30
N ASN A 243 9.57 -3.62 13.56
CA ASN A 243 9.71 -4.50 14.72
C ASN A 243 8.36 -4.81 15.36
N VAL A 244 7.32 -4.11 14.94
CA VAL A 244 5.97 -4.25 15.48
C VAL A 244 5.00 -4.42 14.31
N LEU A 245 3.76 -4.79 14.62
CA LEU A 245 2.75 -4.98 13.58
C LEU A 245 2.57 -3.69 12.78
N PRO A 246 2.80 -3.72 11.47
CA PRO A 246 2.66 -2.49 10.70
C PRO A 246 1.22 -2.27 10.26
N GLN A 247 0.84 -1.01 10.17
CA GLN A 247 -0.46 -0.66 9.62
C GLN A 247 -0.50 -1.01 8.15
N GLY A 248 -1.60 -1.61 7.72
CA GLY A 248 -1.78 -1.97 6.33
C GLY A 248 -1.32 -3.35 5.95
N TRP A 249 -0.63 -4.04 6.86
CA TRP A 249 -0.27 -5.44 6.61
C TRP A 249 -1.44 -6.34 6.94
N LYS A 250 -1.67 -7.32 6.06
CA LYS A 250 -2.78 -8.24 6.14
C LYS A 250 -2.88 -8.95 7.50
N GLY A 251 -1.74 -9.30 8.08
CA GLY A 251 -1.73 -10.04 9.33
C GLY A 251 -1.95 -9.19 10.58
N SER A 252 -1.84 -7.88 10.48
CA SER A 252 -1.89 -7.06 11.68
C SER A 252 -3.23 -7.11 12.40
N PRO A 253 -4.39 -7.00 11.71
CA PRO A 253 -5.65 -7.07 12.46
C PRO A 253 -5.86 -8.38 13.19
N ALA A 254 -5.56 -9.50 12.54
CA ALA A 254 -5.79 -10.81 13.16
C ALA A 254 -4.85 -11.04 14.33
N ILE A 255 -3.59 -10.71 14.16
CA ILE A 255 -2.61 -10.90 15.23
C ILE A 255 -2.91 -9.96 16.39
N PHE A 256 -3.29 -8.71 16.07
CA PHE A 256 -3.65 -7.77 17.12
C PHE A 256 -4.86 -8.27 17.91
N GLN A 257 -5.88 -8.75 17.21
CA GLN A 257 -7.10 -9.23 17.88
C GLN A 257 -6.79 -10.43 18.80
N TYR A 258 -6.01 -11.36 18.28
CA TYR A 258 -5.61 -12.52 19.09
C TYR A 258 -4.79 -12.08 20.30
N SER A 259 -3.84 -11.19 20.10
CA SER A 259 -2.99 -10.71 21.18
C SER A 259 -3.80 -10.00 22.26
N MET A 260 -4.74 -9.16 21.82
CA MET A 260 -5.59 -8.44 22.77
C MET A 260 -6.45 -9.43 23.55
N THR A 261 -6.97 -10.46 22.88
CA THR A 261 -7.77 -11.48 23.57
C THR A 261 -6.95 -12.15 24.67
N LYS A 262 -5.69 -12.48 24.36
CA LYS A 262 -4.83 -13.11 25.37
C LYS A 262 -4.53 -12.16 26.51
N ILE A 263 -4.28 -10.90 26.19
CA ILE A 263 -3.97 -9.90 27.21
C ILE A 263 -5.16 -9.66 28.13
N LEU A 264 -6.37 -9.68 27.56
CA LEU A 264 -7.59 -9.44 28.34
C LEU A 264 -8.03 -10.64 29.17
N GLU A 265 -7.49 -11.82 28.88
CA GLU A 265 -7.95 -13.05 29.52
C GLU A 265 -7.94 -12.99 31.05
N PRO A 266 -6.84 -12.55 31.70
CA PRO A 266 -6.84 -12.48 33.16
C PRO A 266 -7.87 -11.47 33.68
N PHE A 267 -8.04 -10.36 32.99
CA PHE A 267 -9.00 -9.36 33.42
C PHE A 267 -10.42 -9.89 33.31
N ARG A 268 -10.74 -10.59 32.22
CA ARG A 268 -12.06 -11.18 32.06
C ARG A 268 -12.34 -12.22 33.15
N ALA A 269 -11.31 -12.99 33.53
CA ALA A 269 -11.46 -13.97 34.59
C ALA A 269 -11.75 -13.30 35.93
N LYS A 270 -11.10 -12.17 36.17
CA LYS A 270 -11.29 -11.45 37.44
C LYS A 270 -12.66 -10.78 37.51
N TYR A 271 -13.15 -10.32 36.38
CA TYR A 271 -14.41 -9.57 36.30
C TYR A 271 -15.37 -10.23 35.31
N PRO A 272 -15.93 -11.41 35.68
CA PRO A 272 -16.75 -12.14 34.71
C PRO A 272 -18.04 -11.44 34.32
N ASP A 273 -18.50 -10.47 35.12
CA ASP A 273 -19.71 -9.75 34.81
C ASP A 273 -19.50 -8.53 33.94
N ILE A 274 -18.25 -8.19 33.65
CA ILE A 274 -17.94 -7.11 32.72
C ILE A 274 -17.78 -7.68 31.33
N VAL A 275 -18.47 -7.05 30.37
CA VAL A 275 -18.44 -7.51 28.99
C VAL A 275 -17.52 -6.62 28.21
N ILE A 276 -16.58 -7.23 27.47
CA ILE A 276 -15.63 -6.49 26.65
C ILE A 276 -15.73 -6.99 25.21
N TYR A 277 -16.11 -6.09 24.30
CA TYR A 277 -16.09 -6.39 22.87
C TYR A 277 -14.87 -5.74 22.23
N GLN A 278 -14.15 -6.53 21.49
CA GLN A 278 -13.00 -6.04 20.71
C GLN A 278 -13.46 -5.79 19.29
N TYR A 279 -13.29 -4.55 18.84
CA TYR A 279 -13.57 -4.26 17.45
C TYR A 279 -12.54 -3.28 16.91
N VAL A 280 -11.71 -3.77 16.01
CA VAL A 280 -10.66 -2.99 15.33
C VAL A 280 -9.83 -2.22 16.37
N ASP A 281 -10.00 -0.91 16.43
CA ASP A 281 -9.23 -0.03 17.30
C ASP A 281 -9.93 0.29 18.61
N ASP A 282 -11.06 -0.37 18.90
CA ASP A 282 -11.86 0.01 20.06
C ASP A 282 -12.18 -1.19 20.93
N LEU A 283 -12.26 -0.93 22.24
CA LEU A 283 -12.84 -1.86 23.18
C LEU A 283 -14.14 -1.25 23.71
N TYR A 284 -15.22 -1.99 23.60
CA TYR A 284 -16.52 -1.60 24.15
C TYR A 284 -16.71 -2.36 25.45
N VAL A 285 -16.77 -1.64 26.56
CA VAL A 285 -16.81 -2.22 27.89
C VAL A 285 -18.14 -1.91 28.56
N GLY A 286 -18.90 -2.95 28.85
CA GLY A 286 -20.22 -2.80 29.47
C GLY A 286 -20.31 -3.47 30.81
N SER A 287 -21.00 -2.84 31.73
CA SER A 287 -21.28 -3.42 33.05
C SER A 287 -22.60 -2.91 33.57
N ASP A 288 -23.11 -3.60 34.60
CA ASP A 288 -24.32 -3.19 35.27
C ASP A 288 -24.00 -2.48 36.60
N LEU A 289 -22.75 -2.13 36.79
CA LEU A 289 -22.33 -1.41 37.99
C LEU A 289 -22.82 0.03 37.97
N GLU A 290 -22.92 0.62 39.15
CA GLU A 290 -23.12 2.04 39.24
C GLU A 290 -21.97 2.77 38.55
N ILE A 291 -22.25 4.00 38.10
CA ILE A 291 -21.31 4.69 37.25
C ILE A 291 -19.94 4.87 37.90
N GLY A 292 -19.93 5.14 39.21
CA GLY A 292 -18.66 5.29 39.90
C GLY A 292 -17.87 4.00 39.97
N GLN A 293 -18.56 2.89 40.22
CA GLN A 293 -17.91 1.59 40.23
C GLN A 293 -17.47 1.18 38.83
N HIS A 294 -18.28 1.52 37.83
CA HIS A 294 -17.94 1.24 36.45
C HIS A 294 -16.64 1.98 36.08
N ARG A 295 -16.54 3.24 36.45
CA ARG A 295 -15.35 4.01 36.14
C ARG A 295 -14.11 3.41 36.80
N THR A 296 -14.23 2.90 38.02
CA THR A 296 -13.16 2.20 38.67
C THR A 296 -12.72 0.97 37.89
N UNK A 297 -13.57 0.26 37.41
CA UNK A 297 -13.28 -0.85 36.61
C UNK A 297 -12.59 -0.54 35.34
N ILE A 298 -13.03 0.61 34.81
CA ILE A 298 -12.37 1.09 33.60
C ILE A 298 -10.93 1.48 33.93
N GLU A 299 -10.69 2.15 35.02
CA GLU A 299 -9.33 2.50 35.38
C GLU A 299 -8.47 1.27 35.66
N GLU A 300 -9.04 0.24 36.25
CA GLU A 300 -8.30 -1.00 36.44
C GLU A 300 -7.98 -1.66 35.12
N LEU A 301 -8.91 -1.60 34.16
CA LEU A 301 -8.64 -2.15 32.84
C LEU A 301 -7.53 -1.34 32.15
N ARG A 302 -7.60 -0.03 32.26
CA ARG A 302 -6.56 0.82 31.67
C ARG A 302 -5.20 0.50 32.27
N GLU A 303 -5.13 0.30 33.59
CA GLU A 303 -3.88 -0.09 34.23
C GLU A 303 -3.40 -1.45 33.77
N HIS A 304 -4.33 -2.39 33.60
CA HIS A 304 -3.99 -3.71 33.09
C HIS A 304 -3.39 -3.63 31.68
N LEU A 305 -4.02 -2.82 30.81
CA LEU A 305 -3.51 -2.63 29.46
C LEU A 305 -2.15 -1.94 29.46
N LEU A 306 -1.95 -1.00 30.37
CA LEU A 306 -0.69 -0.27 30.45
C LEU A 306 0.47 -1.18 30.83
N LYS A 307 0.21 -2.20 31.65
CA LYS A 307 1.26 -3.17 31.98
C LYS A 307 1.80 -3.88 30.74
N TRP A 308 0.97 -3.96 29.68
CA TRP A 308 1.38 -4.57 28.42
C TRP A 308 1.82 -3.54 27.38
N GLY A 309 1.97 -2.29 27.80
CA GLY A 309 2.45 -1.25 26.92
C GLY A 309 1.38 -0.50 26.15
N PHE A 310 0.12 -0.70 26.49
CA PHE A 310 -0.99 -0.05 25.78
C PHE A 310 -1.44 1.16 26.56
N TYR A 311 -1.02 2.33 26.12
CA TYR A 311 -1.47 3.58 26.70
C TYR A 311 -2.80 3.99 26.09
N THR A 312 -3.79 4.25 26.96
CA THR A 312 -5.12 4.65 26.52
C THR A 312 -5.39 6.07 27.04
N PRO A 313 -5.44 7.07 26.15
CA PRO A 313 -5.68 8.45 26.58
C PRO A 313 -7.01 8.60 27.28
N GLU A 314 -6.99 9.29 28.40
CA GLU A 314 -8.18 9.39 29.23
C GLU A 314 -9.35 10.05 28.51
N LYS A 315 -9.07 11.11 27.77
CA LYS A 315 -10.14 11.85 27.10
C LYS A 315 -10.78 11.11 25.94
N LYS A 316 -10.23 9.97 25.53
CA LYS A 316 -10.80 9.19 24.43
C LYS A 316 -11.51 7.95 24.88
N HIS A 317 -11.46 7.59 26.13
CA HIS A 317 -11.98 6.29 26.53
C HIS A 317 -13.42 6.32 27.01
N GLN A 318 -14.02 7.49 27.13
CA GLN A 318 -15.42 7.60 27.49
C GLN A 318 -16.19 8.38 26.44
N LYS A 319 -17.29 7.84 25.97
CA LYS A 319 -18.13 8.50 24.98
C LYS A 319 -19.58 8.40 25.43
N GLU A 320 -20.38 9.39 25.06
CA GLU A 320 -21.79 9.40 25.36
C GLU A 320 -22.58 8.68 24.27
N PRO A 321 -23.64 7.97 24.64
CA PRO A 321 -24.52 7.41 23.62
C PRO A 321 -25.20 8.50 22.80
N PRO A 322 -25.61 8.25 21.57
CA PRO A 322 -25.45 6.99 20.86
C PRO A 322 -24.06 6.81 20.31
N PHE A 323 -23.57 5.59 20.37
CA PHE A 323 -22.24 5.29 19.85
C PHE A 323 -22.31 4.97 18.37
N GLN A 324 -21.34 5.44 17.59
CA GLN A 324 -21.23 5.10 16.18
C GLN A 324 -20.37 3.85 16.05
N TRP A 325 -20.91 2.83 15.38
CA TRP A 325 -20.21 1.55 15.31
C TRP A 325 -20.55 0.86 14.00
N MET A 326 -19.57 0.59 13.16
CA MET A 326 -19.73 -0.22 11.96
C MET A 326 -20.88 0.25 11.06
N GLY A 327 -21.07 1.56 10.94
CA GLY A 327 -22.18 2.08 10.16
C GLY A 327 -23.52 2.04 10.87
N TYR A 328 -23.51 1.77 12.16
CA TYR A 328 -24.71 1.70 12.98
C TYR A 328 -24.60 2.67 14.13
N GLU A 329 -25.76 3.11 14.61
CA GLU A 329 -25.85 3.84 15.87
C GLU A 329 -26.23 2.86 16.97
N LEU A 330 -25.48 2.87 18.05
CA LEU A 330 -25.76 2.02 19.20
C LEU A 330 -26.44 2.85 20.29
N HIS A 331 -27.59 2.39 20.72
CA HIS A 331 -28.36 3.04 21.79
C HIS A 331 -28.48 2.04 22.92
N PRO A 332 -27.59 2.09 23.92
CA PRO A 332 -27.59 1.08 24.97
C PRO A 332 -28.91 0.95 25.71
N ASP A 333 -29.65 2.06 25.89
CA ASP A 333 -30.94 2.00 26.57
C ASP A 333 -31.94 1.15 25.82
N LYS A 334 -31.99 1.30 24.53
CA LYS A 334 -32.99 0.66 23.70
C LYS A 334 -32.43 -0.52 22.91
N TRP A 335 -31.13 -0.54 22.77
CA TRP A 335 -30.41 -1.53 21.97
C TRP A 335 -30.99 -1.72 20.59
N THR A 336 -31.25 -0.59 19.97
CA THR A 336 -31.59 -0.54 18.56
C THR A 336 -30.33 -0.28 17.78
N VAL A 337 -30.04 -1.15 16.83
CA VAL A 337 -28.91 -0.92 15.93
C VAL A 337 -29.50 -0.30 14.68
N GLN A 338 -29.19 0.97 14.45
CA GLN A 338 -29.75 1.72 13.33
C GLN A 338 -28.73 1.85 12.24
N PRO A 339 -29.02 1.38 11.02
CA PRO A 339 -28.03 1.51 9.95
C PRO A 339 -27.82 2.96 9.57
N ILE A 340 -26.57 3.32 9.36
CA ILE A 340 -26.20 4.61 8.83
C ILE A 340 -26.16 4.48 7.32
N GLN A 341 -26.82 5.39 6.62
CA GLN A 341 -26.81 5.36 5.17
C GLN A 341 -25.42 5.72 4.66
N LEU A 342 -24.91 4.87 3.78
CA LEU A 342 -23.63 5.11 3.17
C LEU A 342 -23.80 5.87 1.87
N PRO A 343 -22.87 6.74 1.51
CA PRO A 343 -22.98 7.52 0.25
C PRO A 343 -22.86 6.65 -0.98
#